data_b684c8fe9d0049f05ba8886d47858f0b
#
_entry.id   b684c8fe9d0049f05ba8886d47858f0b
#
_cell.length_a   1.000
_cell.length_b   1.000
_cell.length_c   1.000
_cell.angle_alpha   90.00
_cell.angle_beta   90.00
_cell.angle_gamma   90.00
#
_symmetry.space_group_name_H-M   'P 1'
#
loop_
_entity.id
_entity.type
_entity.pdbx_description
1 polymer ?
#
loop_
_entity_poly.entity_id
_entity_poly.type
_entity_poly.pdbx_seq_one_letter_code
_entity_poly.pdbx_strand_id
1 'polypeptide(L)'
;VAFAQAERYELGRRLKLLEHEWEAHPAADARKRAIADLPKVTKQFFSFQFGEAGRTLDTARFALLAKEAPAPDRLFMESIFFSPNARLVDAKTEKLTLLFQQFYKPESALPEQLQVELQWPNEKPFAVKIVKFPMKVEVSLPKPMGDATDIPLSLIVRAGKHETKHSVLISRIANIEARIAKLKAIAKETQAPTIESATLNDRADLL
;
A
#
# COMPACT_ATOMS: atom_id res chain seq x y z
N VAL A 1 -8.57 11.87 6.92
CA VAL A 1 -8.39 10.64 7.73
C VAL A 1 -7.90 9.48 6.83
N ALA A 2 -8.55 9.17 5.71
CA ALA A 2 -8.15 8.05 4.83
C ALA A 2 -6.72 8.17 4.25
N PHE A 3 -6.25 9.37 3.97
CA PHE A 3 -4.91 9.60 3.41
C PHE A 3 -3.80 9.24 4.41
N ALA A 4 -3.89 9.73 5.64
CA ALA A 4 -2.91 9.42 6.69
C ALA A 4 -2.84 7.92 7.03
N GLN A 5 -3.95 7.21 6.87
CA GLN A 5 -4.00 5.77 7.05
C GLN A 5 -3.28 5.02 5.92
N ALA A 6 -3.42 5.46 4.66
CA ALA A 6 -2.71 4.89 3.52
C ALA A 6 -1.19 5.06 3.66
N GLU A 7 -0.73 6.23 4.13
CA GLU A 7 0.70 6.50 4.35
C GLU A 7 1.31 5.60 5.44
N ARG A 8 0.61 5.39 6.54
CA ARG A 8 1.06 4.50 7.62
C ARG A 8 1.13 3.05 7.14
N TYR A 9 0.17 2.62 6.34
CA TYR A 9 0.17 1.28 5.75
C TYR A 9 1.38 1.10 4.82
N GLU A 10 1.66 2.08 3.96
CA GLU A 10 2.82 2.07 3.07
C GLU A 10 4.16 2.04 3.82
N LEU A 11 4.25 2.78 4.92
CA LEU A 11 5.45 2.74 5.77
C LEU A 11 5.64 1.36 6.40
N GLY A 12 4.55 0.75 6.92
CA GLY A 12 4.58 -0.61 7.46
C GLY A 12 4.99 -1.66 6.42
N ARG A 13 4.53 -1.51 5.16
CA ARG A 13 4.95 -2.37 4.05
C ARG A 13 6.46 -2.28 3.78
N ARG A 14 7.02 -1.07 3.76
CA ARG A 14 8.47 -0.86 3.57
C ARG A 14 9.30 -1.43 4.70
N LEU A 15 8.82 -1.30 5.93
CA LEU A 15 9.47 -1.91 7.08
C LEU A 15 9.52 -3.44 6.94
N LYS A 16 8.41 -4.08 6.57
CA LYS A 16 8.38 -5.54 6.32
C LYS A 16 9.32 -5.97 5.20
N LEU A 17 9.43 -5.18 4.13
CA LEU A 17 10.39 -5.47 3.05
C LEU A 17 11.84 -5.36 3.54
N LEU A 18 12.15 -4.36 4.35
CA LEU A 18 13.48 -4.24 4.97
C LEU A 18 13.78 -5.43 5.91
N GLU A 19 12.83 -5.83 6.75
CA GLU A 19 12.95 -7.00 7.64
C GLU A 19 13.22 -8.28 6.84
N HIS A 20 12.48 -8.51 5.75
CA HIS A 20 12.68 -9.66 4.88
C HIS A 20 14.10 -9.68 4.27
N GLU A 21 14.55 -8.57 3.74
CA GLU A 21 15.92 -8.46 3.19
C GLU A 21 16.99 -8.57 4.28
N TRP A 22 16.71 -8.08 5.48
CA TRP A 22 17.60 -8.22 6.63
C TRP A 22 17.82 -9.66 7.02
N GLU A 23 16.78 -10.47 7.00
CA GLU A 23 16.88 -11.91 7.28
C GLU A 23 17.62 -12.64 6.17
N ALA A 24 17.35 -12.29 4.91
CA ALA A 24 17.99 -12.91 3.74
C ALA A 24 19.48 -12.56 3.60
N HIS A 25 19.95 -11.42 4.16
CA HIS A 25 21.32 -10.91 4.01
C HIS A 25 22.03 -10.82 5.38
N PRO A 26 22.52 -11.93 5.94
CA PRO A 26 23.14 -11.95 7.29
C PRO A 26 24.54 -11.35 7.37
N ALA A 27 25.16 -10.98 6.24
CA ALA A 27 26.52 -10.46 6.19
C ALA A 27 26.66 -9.16 7.03
N ALA A 28 27.60 -9.16 7.98
CA ALA A 28 27.80 -8.06 8.94
C ALA A 28 28.02 -6.70 8.25
N ASP A 29 28.79 -6.66 7.17
CA ASP A 29 29.05 -5.43 6.42
C ASP A 29 27.80 -4.87 5.72
N ALA A 30 26.92 -5.74 5.19
CA ALA A 30 25.64 -5.33 4.60
C ALA A 30 24.75 -4.69 5.66
N ARG A 31 24.61 -5.37 6.81
CA ARG A 31 23.81 -4.88 7.94
C ARG A 31 24.36 -3.58 8.52
N LYS A 32 25.67 -3.45 8.63
CA LYS A 32 26.31 -2.20 9.09
C LYS A 32 25.98 -1.01 8.18
N ARG A 33 25.97 -1.20 6.86
CA ARG A 33 25.56 -0.15 5.92
C ARG A 33 24.08 0.23 6.10
N ALA A 34 23.20 -0.76 6.20
CA ALA A 34 21.77 -0.51 6.35
C ALA A 34 21.40 0.19 7.67
N ILE A 35 22.10 -0.15 8.79
CA ILE A 35 21.86 0.46 10.10
C ILE A 35 22.21 1.95 10.13
N ALA A 36 23.14 2.42 9.32
CA ALA A 36 23.67 3.79 9.40
C ALA A 36 22.60 4.88 9.41
N ASP A 37 21.50 4.66 8.65
CA ASP A 37 20.43 5.64 8.51
C ASP A 37 19.16 5.30 9.31
N LEU A 38 19.01 4.07 9.82
CA LEU A 38 17.80 3.64 10.53
C LEU A 38 17.41 4.48 11.76
N PRO A 39 18.35 5.03 12.56
CA PRO A 39 17.99 5.92 13.67
C PRO A 39 17.18 7.16 13.24
N LYS A 40 17.31 7.59 11.97
CA LYS A 40 16.55 8.72 11.43
C LYS A 40 15.07 8.39 11.27
N VAL A 41 14.73 7.13 11.01
CA VAL A 41 13.34 6.68 10.75
C VAL A 41 12.44 6.98 11.94
N THR A 42 12.89 6.70 13.16
CA THR A 42 12.11 6.98 14.39
C THR A 42 11.77 8.47 14.52
N LYS A 43 12.79 9.34 14.32
CA LYS A 43 12.60 10.79 14.37
C LYS A 43 11.61 11.25 13.28
N GLN A 44 11.81 10.79 12.04
CA GLN A 44 10.95 11.12 10.89
C GLN A 44 9.52 10.68 11.12
N PHE A 45 9.31 9.47 11.67
CA PHE A 45 7.98 8.95 12.01
C PHE A 45 7.24 9.83 13.02
N PHE A 46 7.87 10.15 14.16
CA PHE A 46 7.26 10.99 15.19
C PHE A 46 7.12 12.46 14.75
N SER A 47 7.87 12.90 13.76
CA SER A 47 7.69 14.22 13.13
C SER A 47 6.67 14.23 11.98
N PHE A 48 5.93 13.13 11.76
CA PHE A 48 4.98 12.96 10.66
C PHE A 48 5.58 13.11 9.25
N GLN A 49 6.90 12.93 9.13
CA GLN A 49 7.64 12.96 7.86
C GLN A 49 7.65 11.56 7.24
N PHE A 50 6.46 10.99 6.96
CA PHE A 50 6.32 9.61 6.53
C PHE A 50 7.00 9.34 5.19
N GLY A 51 6.98 10.28 4.25
CA GLY A 51 7.71 10.17 3.00
C GLY A 51 9.22 9.99 3.20
N GLU A 52 9.84 10.84 4.02
CA GLU A 52 11.27 10.75 4.34
C GLU A 52 11.62 9.45 5.09
N ALA A 53 10.76 9.02 6.02
CA ALA A 53 10.92 7.74 6.70
C ALA A 53 10.89 6.57 5.70
N GLY A 54 9.97 6.59 4.74
CA GLY A 54 9.87 5.58 3.69
C GLY A 54 11.09 5.57 2.77
N ARG A 55 11.58 6.74 2.37
CA ARG A 55 12.81 6.87 1.59
C ARG A 55 14.00 6.30 2.33
N THR A 56 14.13 6.59 3.64
CA THR A 56 15.21 6.07 4.48
C THR A 56 15.13 4.54 4.58
N LEU A 57 13.93 3.96 4.73
CA LEU A 57 13.74 2.50 4.75
C LEU A 57 14.11 1.86 3.42
N ASP A 58 13.69 2.43 2.28
CA ASP A 58 14.03 1.92 0.96
C ASP A 58 15.56 1.99 0.71
N THR A 59 16.19 3.09 1.10
CA THR A 59 17.66 3.23 1.00
C THR A 59 18.40 2.20 1.86
N ALA A 60 17.96 2.00 3.11
CA ALA A 60 18.53 0.98 4.00
C ALA A 60 18.35 -0.44 3.43
N ARG A 61 17.18 -0.75 2.86
CA ARG A 61 16.94 -2.02 2.19
C ARG A 61 17.90 -2.25 1.02
N PHE A 62 18.12 -1.24 0.19
CA PHE A 62 19.07 -1.35 -0.92
C PHE A 62 20.52 -1.47 -0.48
N ALA A 63 20.89 -0.86 0.64
CA ALA A 63 22.22 -1.03 1.21
C ALA A 63 22.51 -2.47 1.71
N LEU A 64 21.46 -3.26 1.99
CA LEU A 64 21.61 -4.71 2.22
C LEU A 64 21.96 -5.45 0.93
N LEU A 65 21.35 -5.07 -0.20
CA LEU A 65 21.45 -5.76 -1.48
C LEU A 65 22.75 -5.45 -2.23
N ALA A 66 23.27 -4.23 -2.11
CA ALA A 66 24.43 -3.77 -2.84
C ALA A 66 25.30 -2.81 -2.01
N LYS A 67 26.60 -2.72 -2.37
CA LYS A 67 27.53 -1.73 -1.78
C LYS A 67 27.32 -0.34 -2.36
N GLU A 68 26.85 -0.26 -3.58
CA GLU A 68 26.61 0.99 -4.30
C GLU A 68 25.24 1.57 -3.92
N ALA A 69 25.13 2.89 -3.97
CA ALA A 69 23.85 3.56 -3.81
C ALA A 69 22.85 3.09 -4.89
N PRO A 70 21.56 2.97 -4.55
CA PRO A 70 20.56 2.58 -5.53
C PRO A 70 20.49 3.60 -6.67
N ALA A 71 20.31 3.09 -7.89
CA ALA A 71 20.09 3.97 -9.04
C ALA A 71 18.85 4.87 -8.80
N PRO A 72 18.89 6.13 -9.24
CA PRO A 72 17.78 7.08 -9.05
C PRO A 72 16.42 6.52 -9.55
N ASP A 73 16.42 5.83 -10.70
CA ASP A 73 15.23 5.19 -11.26
C ASP A 73 14.65 4.11 -10.33
N ARG A 74 15.50 3.39 -9.60
CA ARG A 74 15.05 2.38 -8.65
C ARG A 74 14.34 3.02 -7.46
N LEU A 75 14.86 4.11 -6.91
CA LEU A 75 14.18 4.88 -5.87
C LEU A 75 12.89 5.53 -6.40
N PHE A 76 12.89 5.97 -7.67
CA PHE A 76 11.69 6.46 -8.31
C PHE A 76 10.58 5.41 -8.33
N MET A 77 10.90 4.19 -8.79
CA MET A 77 9.95 3.07 -8.83
C MET A 77 9.38 2.74 -7.44
N GLU A 78 10.24 2.66 -6.43
CA GLU A 78 9.82 2.38 -5.05
C GLU A 78 8.98 3.50 -4.44
N SER A 79 9.13 4.74 -4.93
CA SER A 79 8.29 5.85 -4.47
C SER A 79 6.83 5.70 -4.91
N ILE A 80 6.57 4.97 -6.01
CA ILE A 80 5.22 4.81 -6.56
C ILE A 80 4.39 3.89 -5.67
N PHE A 81 3.25 4.37 -5.24
CA PHE A 81 2.24 3.54 -4.61
C PHE A 81 0.85 3.91 -5.12
N PHE A 82 -0.11 3.04 -4.88
CA PHE A 82 -1.50 3.30 -5.19
C PHE A 82 -2.39 2.99 -4.00
N SER A 83 -3.48 3.71 -3.89
CA SER A 83 -4.51 3.46 -2.91
C SER A 83 -5.88 3.40 -3.59
N PRO A 84 -6.69 2.39 -3.31
CA PRO A 84 -8.08 2.36 -3.74
C PRO A 84 -8.89 3.39 -2.93
N ASN A 85 -9.93 3.94 -3.55
CA ASN A 85 -10.88 4.81 -2.86
C ASN A 85 -11.67 4.08 -1.77
N ALA A 86 -11.81 2.75 -1.89
CA ALA A 86 -12.36 1.87 -0.88
C ALA A 86 -11.66 0.50 -0.95
N ARG A 87 -11.34 -0.09 0.20
CA ARG A 87 -10.81 -1.46 0.30
C ARG A 87 -11.91 -2.48 0.55
N LEU A 88 -13.03 -2.02 1.05
CA LEU A 88 -14.23 -2.81 1.27
C LEU A 88 -15.33 -2.27 0.36
N VAL A 89 -15.86 -3.11 -0.52
CA VAL A 89 -16.86 -2.73 -1.52
C VAL A 89 -18.00 -3.75 -1.57
N ASP A 90 -19.20 -3.29 -1.94
CA ASP A 90 -20.31 -4.20 -2.18
C ASP A 90 -20.03 -5.12 -3.38
N ALA A 91 -20.54 -6.34 -3.32
CA ALA A 91 -20.40 -7.31 -4.41
C ALA A 91 -20.94 -6.81 -5.76
N LYS A 92 -21.87 -5.85 -5.76
CA LYS A 92 -22.43 -5.22 -6.97
C LYS A 92 -21.53 -4.14 -7.55
N THR A 93 -20.49 -3.72 -6.84
CA THR A 93 -19.56 -2.70 -7.32
C THR A 93 -18.78 -3.24 -8.51
N GLU A 94 -18.87 -2.57 -9.64
CA GLU A 94 -18.20 -3.00 -10.88
C GLU A 94 -16.86 -2.29 -11.11
N LYS A 95 -16.69 -1.11 -10.54
CA LYS A 95 -15.52 -0.26 -10.76
C LYS A 95 -14.95 0.29 -9.47
N LEU A 96 -13.65 0.46 -9.47
CA LEU A 96 -12.87 1.01 -8.36
C LEU A 96 -11.99 2.15 -8.87
N THR A 97 -11.92 3.23 -8.13
CA THR A 97 -10.98 4.31 -8.43
C THR A 97 -9.70 4.12 -7.63
N LEU A 98 -8.58 4.07 -8.32
CA LEU A 98 -7.24 4.00 -7.74
C LEU A 98 -6.59 5.38 -7.81
N LEU A 99 -5.98 5.82 -6.74
CA LEU A 99 -5.15 7.01 -6.69
C LEU A 99 -3.68 6.59 -6.70
N PHE A 100 -2.97 6.88 -7.78
CA PHE A 100 -1.53 6.70 -7.90
C PHE A 100 -0.82 7.93 -7.37
N GLN A 101 0.19 7.72 -6.56
CA GLN A 101 0.94 8.78 -5.89
C GLN A 101 2.41 8.40 -5.73
N GLN A 102 3.22 9.38 -5.36
CA GLN A 102 4.57 9.16 -4.86
C GLN A 102 4.58 9.25 -3.34
N PHE A 103 5.10 8.26 -2.68
CA PHE A 103 5.20 8.22 -1.21
C PHE A 103 6.22 9.24 -0.70
N TYR A 104 7.29 9.43 -1.46
CA TYR A 104 8.28 10.48 -1.26
C TYR A 104 8.68 11.07 -2.62
N LYS A 105 9.21 12.28 -2.60
CA LYS A 105 9.70 12.92 -3.81
C LYS A 105 11.04 12.30 -4.23
N PRO A 106 11.11 11.59 -5.36
CA PRO A 106 12.38 11.08 -5.88
C PRO A 106 13.25 12.23 -6.40
N GLU A 107 14.55 12.00 -6.49
CA GLU A 107 15.52 12.98 -7.02
C GLU A 107 15.50 13.02 -8.56
N SER A 108 15.17 11.89 -9.20
CA SER A 108 15.09 11.78 -10.65
C SER A 108 13.74 12.22 -11.20
N ALA A 109 13.74 12.67 -12.42
CA ALA A 109 12.52 12.84 -13.22
C ALA A 109 11.87 11.47 -13.51
N LEU A 110 10.66 11.50 -14.09
CA LEU A 110 9.97 10.29 -14.53
C LEU A 110 10.85 9.52 -15.54
N PRO A 111 11.22 8.27 -15.26
CA PRO A 111 12.03 7.48 -16.19
C PRO A 111 11.32 7.30 -17.54
N GLU A 112 12.02 7.49 -18.64
CA GLU A 112 11.44 7.38 -20.00
C GLU A 112 10.88 5.98 -20.29
N GLN A 113 11.50 4.94 -19.71
CA GLN A 113 11.10 3.54 -19.90
C GLN A 113 10.24 2.99 -18.76
N LEU A 114 9.58 3.89 -17.99
CA LEU A 114 8.71 3.44 -16.90
C LEU A 114 7.49 2.71 -17.46
N GLN A 115 7.33 1.46 -17.04
CA GLN A 115 6.16 0.64 -17.29
C GLN A 115 5.43 0.39 -15.98
N VAL A 116 4.15 0.66 -15.96
CA VAL A 116 3.28 0.42 -14.80
C VAL A 116 2.14 -0.45 -15.24
N GLU A 117 1.94 -1.55 -14.57
CA GLU A 117 0.89 -2.52 -14.83
C GLU A 117 0.13 -2.86 -13.56
N LEU A 118 -1.15 -3.14 -13.71
CA LEU A 118 -2.01 -3.69 -12.69
C LEU A 118 -2.40 -5.11 -13.06
N GLN A 119 -2.53 -5.98 -12.07
CA GLN A 119 -2.89 -7.37 -12.28
C GLN A 119 -3.85 -7.88 -11.20
N TRP A 120 -5.01 -8.38 -11.63
CA TRP A 120 -5.87 -9.21 -10.82
C TRP A 120 -5.39 -10.67 -10.80
N PRO A 121 -5.72 -11.47 -9.77
CA PRO A 121 -5.43 -12.90 -9.76
C PRO A 121 -5.98 -13.59 -11.00
N ASN A 122 -5.16 -14.46 -11.61
CA ASN A 122 -5.53 -15.24 -12.79
C ASN A 122 -5.90 -14.44 -14.05
N GLU A 123 -5.67 -13.13 -14.05
CA GLU A 123 -5.87 -12.27 -15.22
C GLU A 123 -4.52 -11.79 -15.78
N LYS A 124 -4.53 -11.40 -17.06
CA LYS A 124 -3.35 -10.78 -17.67
C LYS A 124 -3.15 -9.38 -17.10
N PRO A 125 -1.88 -8.97 -16.89
CA PRO A 125 -1.59 -7.59 -16.51
C PRO A 125 -2.12 -6.62 -17.56
N PHE A 126 -2.58 -5.45 -17.10
CA PHE A 126 -2.97 -4.36 -17.98
C PHE A 126 -2.16 -3.10 -17.67
N ALA A 127 -1.71 -2.42 -18.73
CA ALA A 127 -0.84 -1.27 -18.62
C ALA A 127 -1.60 -0.03 -18.11
N VAL A 128 -0.95 0.73 -17.24
CA VAL A 128 -1.39 2.04 -16.78
C VAL A 128 -0.39 3.09 -17.24
N LYS A 129 -0.84 4.00 -18.10
CA LYS A 129 0.02 5.11 -18.57
C LYS A 129 0.10 6.18 -17.49
N ILE A 130 1.24 6.26 -16.81
CA ILE A 130 1.52 7.33 -15.85
C ILE A 130 2.01 8.56 -16.61
N VAL A 131 1.32 9.69 -16.43
CA VAL A 131 1.70 10.98 -17.03
C VAL A 131 2.24 11.93 -15.97
N LYS A 132 1.64 11.91 -14.80
CA LYS A 132 2.01 12.76 -13.65
C LYS A 132 1.45 12.17 -12.36
N PHE A 133 1.97 12.61 -11.23
CA PHE A 133 1.42 12.33 -9.90
C PHE A 133 0.84 13.59 -9.23
N PRO A 134 -0.26 13.49 -8.47
CA PRO A 134 -1.12 12.32 -8.32
C PRO A 134 -1.99 12.07 -9.58
N MET A 135 -2.40 10.82 -9.80
CA MET A 135 -3.26 10.44 -10.93
C MET A 135 -4.34 9.45 -10.46
N LYS A 136 -5.57 9.67 -10.94
CA LYS A 136 -6.67 8.73 -10.71
C LYS A 136 -6.85 7.81 -11.91
N VAL A 137 -7.06 6.54 -11.64
CA VAL A 137 -7.33 5.51 -12.66
C VAL A 137 -8.56 4.71 -12.23
N GLU A 138 -9.52 4.58 -13.11
CA GLU A 138 -10.67 3.70 -12.91
C GLU A 138 -10.34 2.30 -13.42
N VAL A 139 -10.61 1.28 -12.61
CA VAL A 139 -10.38 -0.12 -12.95
C VAL A 139 -11.65 -0.93 -12.74
N SER A 140 -11.93 -1.88 -13.63
CA SER A 140 -13.02 -2.82 -13.46
C SER A 140 -12.63 -3.88 -12.44
N LEU A 141 -13.55 -4.22 -11.56
CA LEU A 141 -13.39 -5.31 -10.61
C LEU A 141 -13.70 -6.65 -11.28
N PRO A 142 -12.96 -7.72 -10.96
CA PRO A 142 -13.33 -9.07 -11.39
C PRO A 142 -14.73 -9.44 -10.91
N LYS A 143 -15.36 -10.42 -11.57
CA LYS A 143 -16.66 -10.93 -11.11
C LYS A 143 -16.54 -11.49 -9.69
N PRO A 144 -17.53 -11.25 -8.81
CA PRO A 144 -17.50 -11.80 -7.47
C PRO A 144 -17.57 -13.33 -7.49
N MET A 145 -16.78 -13.96 -6.62
CA MET A 145 -16.80 -15.40 -6.42
C MET A 145 -17.40 -15.74 -5.04
N GLY A 146 -18.73 -15.58 -4.90
CA GLY A 146 -19.44 -15.84 -3.65
C GLY A 146 -19.79 -14.58 -2.87
N ASP A 147 -20.26 -14.76 -1.63
CA ASP A 147 -20.81 -13.69 -0.76
C ASP A 147 -19.74 -12.79 -0.13
N ALA A 148 -18.53 -13.30 0.00
CA ALA A 148 -17.38 -12.55 0.47
C ALA A 148 -16.12 -13.07 -0.23
N THR A 149 -15.35 -12.17 -0.81
CA THR A 149 -14.12 -12.51 -1.55
C THR A 149 -13.07 -11.43 -1.35
N ASP A 150 -11.90 -11.84 -0.92
CA ASP A 150 -10.71 -11.00 -0.86
C ASP A 150 -9.89 -11.15 -2.13
N ILE A 151 -9.68 -10.06 -2.85
CA ILE A 151 -9.02 -10.05 -4.16
C ILE A 151 -7.78 -9.17 -4.09
N PRO A 152 -6.56 -9.72 -4.18
CA PRO A 152 -5.36 -8.92 -4.25
C PRO A 152 -5.22 -8.24 -5.63
N LEU A 153 -5.13 -6.91 -5.64
CA LEU A 153 -4.73 -6.16 -6.82
C LEU A 153 -3.23 -5.88 -6.73
N SER A 154 -2.48 -6.40 -7.68
CA SER A 154 -1.02 -6.20 -7.75
C SER A 154 -0.68 -5.01 -8.64
N LEU A 155 0.23 -4.17 -8.17
CA LEU A 155 0.94 -3.17 -8.95
C LEU A 155 2.32 -3.73 -9.31
N ILE A 156 2.68 -3.66 -10.56
CA ILE A 156 3.98 -4.06 -11.11
C ILE A 156 4.57 -2.83 -11.78
N VAL A 157 5.75 -2.42 -11.32
CA VAL A 157 6.47 -1.26 -11.86
C VAL A 157 7.82 -1.73 -12.39
N ARG A 158 8.13 -1.38 -13.64
CA ARG A 158 9.41 -1.72 -14.29
C ARG A 158 10.09 -0.47 -14.82
N ALA A 159 11.40 -0.41 -14.68
CA ALA A 159 12.27 0.56 -15.35
C ALA A 159 13.61 -0.12 -15.69
N GLY A 160 13.95 -0.23 -16.96
CA GLY A 160 15.11 -0.98 -17.44
C GLY A 160 15.07 -2.43 -16.98
N LYS A 161 16.08 -2.85 -16.20
CA LYS A 161 16.20 -4.22 -15.65
C LYS A 161 15.56 -4.40 -14.27
N HIS A 162 15.01 -3.35 -13.71
CA HIS A 162 14.45 -3.38 -12.36
C HIS A 162 12.94 -3.57 -12.40
N GLU A 163 12.43 -4.38 -11.49
CA GLU A 163 11.01 -4.58 -11.24
C GLU A 163 10.73 -4.45 -9.75
N THR A 164 9.61 -3.83 -9.41
CA THR A 164 9.03 -3.87 -8.06
C THR A 164 7.58 -4.27 -8.16
N LYS A 165 7.11 -5.03 -7.18
CA LYS A 165 5.73 -5.52 -7.12
C LYS A 165 5.19 -5.37 -5.72
N HIS A 166 3.97 -4.83 -5.61
CA HIS A 166 3.24 -4.82 -4.35
C HIS A 166 1.73 -4.94 -4.61
N SER A 167 1.00 -5.36 -3.59
CA SER A 167 -0.42 -5.66 -3.74
C SER A 167 -1.23 -5.00 -2.64
N VAL A 168 -2.47 -4.65 -2.98
CA VAL A 168 -3.49 -4.18 -2.05
C VAL A 168 -4.64 -5.16 -2.08
N LEU A 169 -5.15 -5.54 -0.91
CA LEU A 169 -6.31 -6.40 -0.79
C LEU A 169 -7.59 -5.58 -0.91
N ILE A 170 -8.49 -6.03 -1.77
CA ILE A 170 -9.83 -5.49 -1.95
C ILE A 170 -10.83 -6.56 -1.48
N SER A 171 -11.59 -6.23 -0.46
CA SER A 171 -12.64 -7.12 0.07
C SER A 171 -13.98 -6.78 -0.57
N ARG A 172 -14.61 -7.75 -1.20
CA ARG A 172 -15.97 -7.64 -1.76
C ARG A 172 -16.93 -8.43 -0.89
N ILE A 173 -17.99 -7.79 -0.42
CA ILE A 173 -18.96 -8.40 0.48
C ILE A 173 -20.36 -8.12 -0.05
N ALA A 174 -21.19 -9.16 -0.17
CA ALA A 174 -22.58 -8.99 -0.57
C ALA A 174 -23.40 -8.32 0.55
N ASN A 175 -24.29 -7.43 0.14
CA ASN A 175 -25.25 -6.75 1.02
C ASN A 175 -24.60 -5.97 2.16
N ILE A 176 -23.53 -5.23 1.87
CA ILE A 176 -22.75 -4.50 2.86
C ILE A 176 -23.61 -3.53 3.69
N GLU A 177 -24.53 -2.79 3.06
CA GLU A 177 -25.44 -1.87 3.76
C GLU A 177 -26.34 -2.57 4.77
N ALA A 178 -26.90 -3.73 4.41
CA ALA A 178 -27.73 -4.53 5.31
C ALA A 178 -26.90 -5.07 6.49
N ARG A 179 -25.65 -5.46 6.25
CA ARG A 179 -24.72 -5.89 7.31
C ARG A 179 -24.36 -4.76 8.27
N ILE A 180 -24.10 -3.56 7.75
CA ILE A 180 -23.86 -2.35 8.55
C ILE A 180 -25.09 -2.02 9.39
N ALA A 181 -26.29 -2.01 8.79
CA ALA A 181 -27.53 -1.76 9.50
C ALA A 181 -27.77 -2.75 10.65
N LYS A 182 -27.46 -4.04 10.42
CA LYS A 182 -27.55 -5.08 11.44
C LYS A 182 -26.55 -4.84 12.59
N LEU A 183 -25.32 -4.48 12.29
CA LEU A 183 -24.30 -4.15 13.30
C LEU A 183 -24.72 -2.96 14.15
N LYS A 184 -25.24 -1.89 13.52
CA LYS A 184 -25.75 -0.71 14.22
C LYS A 184 -26.98 -1.02 15.08
N ALA A 185 -27.85 -1.92 14.65
CA ALA A 185 -29.00 -2.38 15.46
C ALA A 185 -28.51 -3.14 16.71
N ILE A 186 -27.59 -4.09 16.55
CA ILE A 186 -27.00 -4.83 17.67
C ILE A 186 -26.32 -3.88 18.67
N ALA A 187 -25.55 -2.90 18.15
CA ALA A 187 -24.88 -1.92 19.01
C ALA A 187 -25.87 -1.05 19.81
N LYS A 188 -27.07 -0.78 19.28
CA LYS A 188 -28.13 -0.06 20.00
C LYS A 188 -28.85 -0.93 21.04
N GLU A 189 -29.05 -2.20 20.75
CA GLU A 189 -29.70 -3.15 21.67
C GLU A 189 -28.78 -3.47 22.86
N THR A 190 -27.46 -3.38 22.68
CA THR A 190 -26.48 -3.53 23.77
C THR A 190 -26.48 -2.26 24.62
N GLN A 191 -27.50 -2.10 25.47
CA GLN A 191 -27.85 -0.87 26.23
C GLN A 191 -26.79 -0.39 27.25
N ALA A 192 -25.67 -1.05 27.40
CA ALA A 192 -24.59 -0.55 28.24
C ALA A 192 -23.49 0.08 27.35
N PRO A 193 -22.87 1.19 27.76
CA PRO A 193 -21.68 1.71 27.13
C PRO A 193 -20.50 0.78 27.50
N THR A 194 -20.53 -0.44 26.99
CA THR A 194 -19.43 -1.38 27.09
C THR A 194 -18.42 -1.07 25.98
N ILE A 195 -17.16 -1.37 26.24
CA ILE A 195 -16.09 -1.29 25.23
C ILE A 195 -16.53 -2.02 23.95
N GLU A 196 -17.29 -3.09 24.05
CA GLU A 196 -17.82 -3.89 22.94
C GLU A 196 -18.83 -3.12 22.06
N SER A 197 -19.76 -2.37 22.65
CA SER A 197 -20.73 -1.58 21.88
C SER A 197 -20.09 -0.37 21.19
N ALA A 198 -19.13 0.28 21.83
CA ALA A 198 -18.30 1.31 21.22
C ALA A 198 -17.51 0.76 20.03
N THR A 199 -16.86 -0.41 20.19
CA THR A 199 -16.10 -1.08 19.14
C THR A 199 -16.99 -1.47 17.95
N LEU A 200 -18.23 -1.92 18.19
CA LEU A 200 -19.18 -2.26 17.12
C LEU A 200 -19.62 -1.02 16.34
N ASN A 201 -19.89 0.09 17.05
CA ASN A 201 -20.22 1.36 16.42
C ASN A 201 -19.06 1.90 15.59
N ASP A 202 -17.84 1.90 16.12
CA ASP A 202 -16.64 2.34 15.43
C ASP A 202 -16.39 1.51 14.16
N ARG A 203 -16.58 0.18 14.23
CA ARG A 203 -16.48 -0.70 13.06
C ARG A 203 -17.57 -0.45 12.02
N ALA A 204 -18.79 -0.16 12.45
CA ALA A 204 -19.89 0.15 11.53
C ALA A 204 -19.72 1.51 10.83
N ASP A 205 -19.03 2.46 11.45
CA ASP A 205 -18.74 3.79 10.88
C ASP A 205 -17.48 3.80 9.99
N LEU A 206 -16.62 2.76 10.10
CA LEU A 206 -15.45 2.56 9.25
C LEU A 206 -15.77 1.79 7.96
N LEU A 207 -16.94 1.16 7.87
CA LEU A 207 -17.44 0.43 6.71
C LEU A 207 -18.24 1.35 5.78
#